data_0cad0682407f1a6998685ee169b0e8f9
#
_entry.id   0cad0682407f1a6998685ee169b0e8f9
#
_cell.length_a   1.000
_cell.length_b   1.000
_cell.length_c   1.000
_cell.angle_alpha   90.00
_cell.angle_beta   90.00
_cell.angle_gamma   90.00
#
_symmetry.space_group_name_H-M   'P 1'
#
loop_
_entity.id
_entity.type
_entity.pdbx_description
1 polymer ?
#
loop_
_entity_poly.entity_id
_entity_poly.type
_entity_poly.pdbx_seq_one_letter_code
_entity_poly.pdbx_strand_id
1 'polypeptide(L)'
;YVDLWLQHWPYPDYFIDNFRQMADLLASGRVKSIGLANPRIRHLQELYDTTGLLPQVIQIELHPFRQVPELLSFCKMHKIQVAAYSPLCFMIDRLKHSPLLVELGCKYGKSVGQIVLRWHVQRGVLPVFRSEKATRFAENAKIFDFVLDEDDMNRIATLDEDYKFIPESLHCPGY
;
A
#
# COMPACT_ATOMS: atom_id res chain seq x y z
N TYR A 1 12.73 -2.79 -21.40
CA TYR A 1 11.39 -2.72 -20.82
C TYR A 1 11.45 -2.30 -19.36
N VAL A 2 10.31 -1.85 -18.85
CA VAL A 2 10.08 -1.55 -17.42
C VAL A 2 9.04 -2.54 -16.92
N ASP A 3 9.24 -3.12 -15.74
CA ASP A 3 8.29 -4.09 -15.19
C ASP A 3 7.01 -3.43 -14.67
N LEU A 4 7.12 -2.28 -14.01
CA LEU A 4 5.98 -1.52 -13.50
C LEU A 4 6.22 -0.02 -13.68
N TRP A 5 5.25 0.66 -14.31
CA TRP A 5 5.21 2.12 -14.39
C TRP A 5 4.02 2.64 -13.60
N LEU A 6 4.28 3.50 -12.61
CA LEU A 6 3.27 4.12 -11.77
C LEU A 6 3.13 5.61 -12.09
N GLN A 7 1.92 6.07 -12.34
CA GLN A 7 1.59 7.48 -12.28
C GLN A 7 1.55 7.89 -10.80
N HIS A 8 2.31 8.93 -10.42
CA HIS A 8 2.56 9.26 -9.02
C HIS A 8 1.33 9.81 -8.28
N TRP A 9 0.52 10.65 -8.94
CA TRP A 9 -0.72 11.22 -8.41
C TRP A 9 -1.79 11.32 -9.48
N PRO A 10 -3.08 11.19 -9.13
CA PRO A 10 -4.19 11.43 -10.07
C PRO A 10 -4.47 12.93 -10.18
N TYR A 11 -3.56 13.69 -10.79
CA TYR A 11 -3.77 15.13 -11.04
C TYR A 11 -5.01 15.33 -11.90
N PRO A 12 -6.01 16.12 -11.46
CA PRO A 12 -7.35 16.19 -12.07
C PRO A 12 -7.33 16.40 -13.59
N ASP A 13 -6.46 17.28 -14.09
CA ASP A 13 -6.46 17.67 -15.50
C ASP A 13 -5.69 16.69 -16.41
N TYR A 14 -4.92 15.78 -15.85
CA TYR A 14 -3.94 15.02 -16.64
C TYR A 14 -3.99 13.49 -16.42
N PHE A 15 -4.57 13.02 -15.32
CA PHE A 15 -4.35 11.62 -14.94
C PHE A 15 -4.99 10.63 -15.92
N ILE A 16 -6.13 10.96 -16.51
CA ILE A 16 -6.81 10.14 -17.51
C ILE A 16 -5.97 10.01 -18.79
N ASP A 17 -5.52 11.14 -19.33
CA ASP A 17 -4.75 11.14 -20.58
C ASP A 17 -3.36 10.52 -20.40
N ASN A 18 -2.72 10.77 -19.27
CA ASN A 18 -1.47 10.10 -18.92
C ASN A 18 -1.67 8.58 -18.83
N PHE A 19 -2.77 8.14 -18.21
CA PHE A 19 -3.04 6.71 -18.07
C PHE A 19 -3.32 6.04 -19.42
N ARG A 20 -3.97 6.72 -20.38
CA ARG A 20 -4.15 6.25 -21.75
C ARG A 20 -2.79 6.05 -22.45
N GLN A 21 -1.89 7.02 -22.34
CA GLN A 21 -0.54 6.91 -22.89
C GLN A 21 0.26 5.75 -22.26
N MET A 22 0.09 5.53 -20.96
CA MET A 22 0.68 4.38 -20.27
C MET A 22 0.10 3.05 -20.79
N ALA A 23 -1.19 3.00 -21.11
CA ALA A 23 -1.82 1.82 -21.70
C ALA A 23 -1.26 1.53 -23.12
N ASP A 24 -0.96 2.55 -23.93
CA ASP A 24 -0.29 2.39 -25.22
C ASP A 24 1.13 1.81 -25.05
N LEU A 25 1.87 2.25 -24.04
CA LEU A 25 3.18 1.68 -23.71
C LEU A 25 3.09 0.22 -23.25
N LEU A 26 2.05 -0.13 -22.48
CA LEU A 26 1.76 -1.51 -22.09
C LEU A 26 1.46 -2.37 -23.32
N ALA A 27 0.59 -1.89 -24.23
CA ALA A 27 0.24 -2.59 -25.46
C ALA A 27 1.45 -2.79 -26.39
N SER A 28 2.40 -1.85 -26.41
CA SER A 28 3.66 -1.96 -27.18
C SER A 28 4.71 -2.90 -26.56
N GLY A 29 4.46 -3.45 -25.36
CA GLY A 29 5.40 -4.30 -24.64
C GLY A 29 6.60 -3.59 -24.01
N ARG A 30 6.62 -2.25 -24.02
CA ARG A 30 7.68 -1.47 -23.37
C ARG A 30 7.57 -1.48 -21.86
N VAL A 31 6.37 -1.66 -21.36
CA VAL A 31 6.03 -1.78 -19.94
C VAL A 31 5.23 -3.07 -19.75
N LYS A 32 5.48 -3.81 -18.67
CA LYS A 32 4.75 -5.06 -18.38
C LYS A 32 3.50 -4.83 -17.52
N SER A 33 3.50 -3.78 -16.71
CA SER A 33 2.38 -3.43 -15.82
C SER A 33 2.32 -1.92 -15.65
N ILE A 34 1.11 -1.38 -15.56
CA ILE A 34 0.87 0.02 -15.28
C ILE A 34 0.04 0.18 -14.02
N GLY A 35 0.23 1.30 -13.33
CA GLY A 35 -0.46 1.53 -12.08
C GLY A 35 -0.62 3.01 -11.75
N LEU A 36 -1.33 3.24 -10.65
CA LEU A 36 -1.62 4.58 -10.16
C LEU A 36 -1.29 4.66 -8.67
N ALA A 37 -0.49 5.63 -8.27
CA ALA A 37 -0.23 5.91 -6.87
C ALA A 37 -1.23 6.94 -6.34
N ASN A 38 -1.60 6.77 -5.07
CA ASN A 38 -2.51 7.63 -4.33
C ASN A 38 -3.93 7.78 -4.92
N PRO A 39 -4.55 6.78 -5.56
CA PRO A 39 -5.94 6.92 -5.98
C PRO A 39 -6.89 6.81 -4.79
N ARG A 40 -8.05 7.47 -4.92
CA ARG A 40 -9.28 7.16 -4.19
C ARG A 40 -10.18 6.31 -5.09
N ILE A 41 -11.22 5.70 -4.52
CA ILE A 41 -12.21 4.92 -5.30
C ILE A 41 -12.79 5.75 -6.44
N ARG A 42 -13.12 7.04 -6.20
CA ARG A 42 -13.63 7.95 -7.23
C ARG A 42 -12.72 8.08 -8.46
N HIS A 43 -11.39 8.11 -8.26
CA HIS A 43 -10.43 8.20 -9.37
C HIS A 43 -10.37 6.91 -10.18
N LEU A 44 -10.49 5.76 -9.52
CA LEU A 44 -10.54 4.46 -10.19
C LEU A 44 -11.84 4.30 -10.98
N GLN A 45 -12.95 4.78 -10.41
CA GLN A 45 -14.26 4.78 -11.07
C GLN A 45 -14.24 5.70 -12.29
N GLU A 46 -13.80 6.94 -12.13
CA GLU A 46 -13.68 7.92 -13.22
C GLU A 46 -12.79 7.40 -14.36
N LEU A 47 -11.66 6.78 -14.01
CA LEU A 47 -10.76 6.16 -14.98
C LEU A 47 -11.47 5.05 -15.75
N TYR A 48 -12.18 4.17 -15.06
CA TYR A 48 -12.92 3.07 -15.68
C TYR A 48 -14.06 3.57 -16.56
N ASP A 49 -14.87 4.51 -16.08
CA ASP A 49 -16.01 5.06 -16.82
C ASP A 49 -15.56 5.80 -18.10
N THR A 50 -14.38 6.43 -18.05
CA THR A 50 -13.85 7.23 -19.17
C THR A 50 -13.05 6.41 -20.17
N THR A 51 -12.37 5.35 -19.73
CA THR A 51 -11.40 4.61 -20.57
C THR A 51 -11.71 3.12 -20.71
N GLY A 52 -12.56 2.56 -19.87
CA GLY A 52 -12.75 1.11 -19.74
C GLY A 52 -11.57 0.38 -19.09
N LEU A 53 -10.56 1.11 -18.59
CA LEU A 53 -9.34 0.56 -18.05
C LEU A 53 -9.25 0.73 -16.53
N LEU A 54 -8.63 -0.23 -15.86
CA LEU A 54 -8.22 -0.14 -14.46
C LEU A 54 -6.72 -0.42 -14.34
N PRO A 55 -6.03 0.18 -13.35
CA PRO A 55 -4.63 -0.12 -13.10
C PRO A 55 -4.46 -1.56 -12.61
N GLN A 56 -3.34 -2.20 -12.98
CA GLN A 56 -2.98 -3.52 -12.45
C GLN A 56 -2.45 -3.42 -11.01
N VAL A 57 -1.86 -2.26 -10.67
CA VAL A 57 -1.30 -1.99 -9.35
C VAL A 57 -1.72 -0.60 -8.88
N ILE A 58 -2.11 -0.47 -7.61
CA ILE A 58 -2.13 0.83 -6.95
C ILE A 58 -1.11 0.88 -5.83
N GLN A 59 -0.55 2.07 -5.59
CA GLN A 59 0.34 2.29 -4.46
C GLN A 59 -0.23 3.40 -3.57
N ILE A 60 -0.44 3.10 -2.29
CA ILE A 60 -1.09 4.01 -1.33
C ILE A 60 -0.35 4.03 0.01
N GLU A 61 -0.53 5.11 0.78
CA GLU A 61 -0.16 5.10 2.19
C GLU A 61 -1.06 4.12 2.94
N LEU A 62 -0.43 3.09 3.52
CA LEU A 62 -1.16 2.07 4.26
C LEU A 62 -0.28 1.52 5.39
N HIS A 63 -0.79 1.55 6.60
CA HIS A 63 -0.15 1.09 7.84
C HIS A 63 -1.24 0.85 8.90
N PRO A 64 -0.92 0.31 10.11
CA PRO A 64 -1.94 -0.02 11.10
C PRO A 64 -2.90 1.11 11.48
N PHE A 65 -2.45 2.37 11.43
CA PHE A 65 -3.29 3.55 11.75
C PHE A 65 -4.07 4.10 10.54
N ARG A 66 -3.84 3.54 9.34
CA ARG A 66 -4.53 3.89 8.10
C ARG A 66 -4.72 2.65 7.25
N GLN A 67 -5.91 2.09 7.23
CA GLN A 67 -6.16 0.78 6.65
C GLN A 67 -7.02 0.76 5.39
N VAL A 68 -7.77 1.83 5.13
CA VAL A 68 -8.61 2.08 3.94
C VAL A 68 -9.39 0.85 3.45
N PRO A 69 -10.22 0.21 4.30
CA PRO A 69 -10.81 -1.09 4.04
C PRO A 69 -11.71 -1.11 2.79
N GLU A 70 -12.42 -0.03 2.51
CA GLU A 70 -13.28 0.09 1.33
C GLU A 70 -12.46 0.06 0.03
N LEU A 71 -11.33 0.80 -0.01
CA LEU A 71 -10.45 0.80 -1.18
C LEU A 71 -9.80 -0.58 -1.38
N LEU A 72 -9.40 -1.26 -0.30
CA LEU A 72 -8.87 -2.63 -0.39
C LEU A 72 -9.92 -3.60 -0.91
N SER A 73 -11.16 -3.48 -0.46
CA SER A 73 -12.28 -4.31 -0.94
C SER A 73 -12.55 -4.07 -2.43
N PHE A 74 -12.55 -2.81 -2.87
CA PHE A 74 -12.65 -2.44 -4.28
C PHE A 74 -11.52 -3.07 -5.10
N CYS A 75 -10.27 -2.91 -4.66
CA CYS A 75 -9.12 -3.48 -5.36
C CYS A 75 -9.18 -5.01 -5.45
N LYS A 76 -9.59 -5.69 -4.38
CA LYS A 76 -9.76 -7.14 -4.37
C LYS A 76 -10.81 -7.59 -5.39
N MET A 77 -11.96 -6.91 -5.45
CA MET A 77 -13.05 -7.20 -6.40
C MET A 77 -12.58 -7.06 -7.86
N HIS A 78 -11.77 -6.04 -8.14
CA HIS A 78 -11.28 -5.74 -9.48
C HIS A 78 -9.91 -6.36 -9.79
N LYS A 79 -9.38 -7.23 -8.92
CA LYS A 79 -8.06 -7.89 -9.07
C LYS A 79 -6.89 -6.90 -9.22
N ILE A 80 -6.99 -5.76 -8.56
CA ILE A 80 -5.94 -4.74 -8.52
C ILE A 80 -5.00 -5.07 -7.36
N GLN A 81 -3.71 -5.19 -7.64
CA GLN A 81 -2.70 -5.41 -6.60
C GLN A 81 -2.46 -4.11 -5.83
N VAL A 82 -2.49 -4.18 -4.50
CA VAL A 82 -2.18 -3.04 -3.64
C VAL A 82 -0.74 -3.12 -3.16
N ALA A 83 0.00 -2.02 -3.33
CA ALA A 83 1.29 -1.79 -2.72
C ALA A 83 1.16 -0.70 -1.63
N ALA A 84 1.73 -0.95 -0.46
CA ALA A 84 1.73 -0.01 0.65
C ALA A 84 3.03 0.78 0.68
N TYR A 85 2.99 2.11 0.53
CA TYR A 85 4.13 2.93 0.91
C TYR A 85 4.00 3.36 2.38
N SER A 86 5.11 3.69 3.00
CA SER A 86 5.21 3.96 4.45
C SER A 86 4.55 2.88 5.32
N PRO A 87 4.70 1.57 5.01
CA PRO A 87 3.98 0.50 5.68
C PRO A 87 4.29 0.42 7.17
N LEU A 88 5.45 0.94 7.57
CA LEU A 88 5.90 1.03 8.97
C LEU A 88 5.65 2.41 9.58
N CYS A 89 4.85 3.29 8.94
CA CYS A 89 4.56 4.64 9.41
C CYS A 89 5.83 5.37 9.91
N PHE A 90 6.94 5.26 9.15
CA PHE A 90 8.28 5.78 9.51
C PHE A 90 8.79 5.33 10.90
N MET A 91 8.22 4.29 11.48
CA MET A 91 8.54 3.82 12.83
C MET A 91 8.42 4.94 13.88
N ILE A 92 7.38 5.75 13.79
CA ILE A 92 7.08 6.78 14.82
C ILE A 92 6.92 6.12 16.20
N ASP A 93 7.15 6.89 17.25
CA ASP A 93 7.15 6.35 18.61
C ASP A 93 5.82 5.67 18.98
N ARG A 94 4.71 6.20 18.48
CA ARG A 94 3.38 5.61 18.65
C ARG A 94 3.28 4.19 18.04
N LEU A 95 3.90 3.94 16.88
CA LEU A 95 3.93 2.59 16.30
C LEU A 95 4.87 1.68 17.06
N LYS A 96 6.08 2.14 17.36
CA LYS A 96 7.10 1.35 18.07
C LYS A 96 6.64 0.87 19.45
N HIS A 97 5.91 1.73 20.15
CA HIS A 97 5.49 1.51 21.53
C HIS A 97 3.99 1.22 21.63
N SER A 98 3.32 0.90 20.52
CA SER A 98 1.93 0.43 20.56
C SER A 98 1.81 -0.80 21.44
N PRO A 99 1.02 -0.76 22.54
CA PRO A 99 0.92 -1.90 23.47
C PRO A 99 0.53 -3.19 22.78
N LEU A 100 -0.42 -3.11 21.84
CA LEU A 100 -0.85 -4.26 21.04
C LEU A 100 0.29 -4.83 20.19
N LEU A 101 0.97 -3.98 19.42
CA LEU A 101 2.02 -4.47 18.50
C LEU A 101 3.25 -5.00 19.27
N VAL A 102 3.55 -4.44 20.44
CA VAL A 102 4.61 -4.94 21.33
C VAL A 102 4.21 -6.30 21.93
N GLU A 103 2.97 -6.45 22.40
CA GLU A 103 2.43 -7.73 22.88
C GLU A 103 2.52 -8.81 21.80
N LEU A 104 2.09 -8.50 20.57
CA LEU A 104 2.18 -9.42 19.45
C LEU A 104 3.64 -9.74 19.12
N GLY A 105 4.52 -8.77 19.19
CA GLY A 105 5.96 -8.99 19.05
C GLY A 105 6.49 -10.02 20.04
N CYS A 106 6.11 -9.92 21.29
CA CYS A 106 6.45 -10.91 22.33
C CYS A 106 5.83 -12.30 22.04
N LYS A 107 4.54 -12.34 21.66
CA LYS A 107 3.83 -13.59 21.35
C LYS A 107 4.51 -14.39 20.25
N TYR A 108 4.96 -13.73 19.18
CA TYR A 108 5.55 -14.37 18.00
C TYR A 108 7.09 -14.40 18.01
N GLY A 109 7.75 -13.78 19.00
CA GLY A 109 9.21 -13.65 19.03
C GLY A 109 9.74 -12.78 17.88
N LYS A 110 9.01 -11.73 17.51
CA LYS A 110 9.28 -10.86 16.37
C LYS A 110 9.31 -9.38 16.78
N SER A 111 10.00 -8.56 16.00
CA SER A 111 9.94 -7.11 16.20
C SER A 111 8.60 -6.53 15.74
N VAL A 112 8.22 -5.37 16.26
CA VAL A 112 7.02 -4.63 15.84
C VAL A 112 7.02 -4.43 14.31
N GLY A 113 8.17 -4.13 13.73
CA GLY A 113 8.30 -4.00 12.27
C GLY A 113 7.94 -5.29 11.53
N GLN A 114 8.42 -6.44 12.00
CA GLN A 114 8.09 -7.74 11.41
C GLN A 114 6.60 -8.09 11.55
N ILE A 115 5.98 -7.80 12.70
CA ILE A 115 4.54 -7.98 12.89
C ILE A 115 3.75 -7.17 11.86
N VAL A 116 4.07 -5.89 11.70
CA VAL A 116 3.37 -5.01 10.74
C VAL A 116 3.59 -5.46 9.30
N LEU A 117 4.83 -5.81 8.93
CA LEU A 117 5.11 -6.30 7.57
C LEU A 117 4.38 -7.63 7.29
N ARG A 118 4.35 -8.55 8.25
CA ARG A 118 3.59 -9.80 8.12
C ARG A 118 2.10 -9.56 7.96
N TRP A 119 1.53 -8.65 8.74
CA TRP A 119 0.14 -8.24 8.64
C TRP A 119 -0.21 -7.74 7.24
N HIS A 120 0.64 -6.90 6.61
CA HIS A 120 0.45 -6.48 5.21
C HIS A 120 0.40 -7.67 4.25
N VAL A 121 1.40 -8.54 4.34
CA VAL A 121 1.52 -9.71 3.43
C VAL A 121 0.31 -10.63 3.56
N GLN A 122 -0.17 -10.89 4.78
CA GLN A 122 -1.36 -11.74 5.00
C GLN A 122 -2.65 -11.13 4.44
N ARG A 123 -2.71 -9.81 4.28
CA ARG A 123 -3.81 -9.12 3.62
C ARG A 123 -3.67 -9.06 2.09
N GLY A 124 -2.63 -9.67 1.51
CA GLY A 124 -2.34 -9.59 0.08
C GLY A 124 -1.78 -8.23 -0.36
N VAL A 125 -1.28 -7.43 0.57
CA VAL A 125 -0.68 -6.12 0.31
C VAL A 125 0.83 -6.27 0.22
N LEU A 126 1.46 -5.62 -0.78
CA LEU A 126 2.91 -5.57 -0.96
C LEU A 126 3.50 -4.39 -0.17
N PRO A 127 4.20 -4.61 0.96
CA PRO A 127 4.81 -3.51 1.69
C PRO A 127 6.09 -3.03 0.98
N VAL A 128 6.14 -1.74 0.64
CA VAL A 128 7.31 -1.08 0.05
C VAL A 128 7.94 -0.21 1.12
N PHE A 129 9.09 -0.60 1.63
CA PHE A 129 9.77 0.10 2.72
C PHE A 129 11.24 0.39 2.37
N ARG A 130 11.74 1.47 2.94
CA ARG A 130 13.15 1.84 2.88
C ARG A 130 13.87 1.37 4.13
N SER A 131 15.07 0.86 3.98
CA SER A 131 16.00 0.61 5.08
C SER A 131 17.41 1.00 4.67
N GLU A 132 18.14 1.63 5.59
CA GLU A 132 19.56 2.03 5.37
C GLU A 132 20.54 1.04 6.01
N LYS A 133 20.04 0.11 6.83
CA LYS A 133 20.87 -0.86 7.55
C LYS A 133 20.64 -2.26 6.98
N ALA A 134 21.74 -2.90 6.53
CA ALA A 134 21.71 -4.28 6.01
C ALA A 134 21.10 -5.26 7.02
N THR A 135 21.37 -5.07 8.31
CA THR A 135 20.79 -5.90 9.39
C THR A 135 19.27 -5.83 9.43
N ARG A 136 18.68 -4.65 9.19
CA ARG A 136 17.20 -4.48 9.13
C ARG A 136 16.61 -5.12 7.88
N PHE A 137 17.33 -5.13 6.76
CA PHE A 137 16.90 -5.88 5.57
C PHE A 137 16.78 -7.36 5.87
N ALA A 138 17.81 -7.95 6.47
CA ALA A 138 17.81 -9.36 6.86
C ALA A 138 16.72 -9.68 7.89
N GLU A 139 16.47 -8.78 8.84
CA GLU A 139 15.39 -8.90 9.82
C GLU A 139 14.02 -8.84 9.13
N ASN A 140 13.77 -7.82 8.32
CA ASN A 140 12.49 -7.62 7.64
C ASN A 140 12.16 -8.72 6.62
N ALA A 141 13.18 -9.42 6.09
CA ALA A 141 12.95 -10.58 5.23
C ALA A 141 12.43 -11.81 6.01
N LYS A 142 12.63 -11.87 7.33
CA LYS A 142 12.18 -12.98 8.19
C LYS A 142 10.74 -12.78 8.66
N ILE A 143 9.82 -12.61 7.71
CA ILE A 143 8.38 -12.45 7.96
C ILE A 143 7.54 -13.59 7.39
N PHE A 144 8.19 -14.59 6.77
CA PHE A 144 7.51 -15.73 6.16
C PHE A 144 7.58 -16.99 7.02
N ASP A 145 8.28 -16.95 8.14
CA ASP A 145 8.49 -18.06 9.08
C ASP A 145 7.46 -18.11 10.22
N PHE A 146 6.47 -17.21 10.22
CA PHE A 146 5.37 -17.18 11.18
C PHE A 146 4.08 -16.67 10.51
N VAL A 147 2.95 -16.90 11.15
CA VAL A 147 1.63 -16.46 10.70
C VAL A 147 0.91 -15.83 11.88
N LEU A 148 0.36 -14.62 11.69
CA LEU A 148 -0.57 -14.01 12.65
C LEU A 148 -1.90 -14.77 12.56
N ASP A 149 -2.47 -15.15 13.68
CA ASP A 149 -3.80 -15.74 13.70
C ASP A 149 -4.91 -14.71 13.40
N GLU A 150 -6.11 -15.19 13.16
CA GLU A 150 -7.23 -14.33 12.73
C GLU A 150 -7.61 -13.32 13.81
N ASP A 151 -7.53 -13.69 15.09
CA ASP A 151 -7.82 -12.80 16.21
C ASP A 151 -6.82 -11.64 16.24
N ASP A 152 -5.53 -11.93 16.11
CA ASP A 152 -4.49 -10.90 16.08
C ASP A 152 -4.61 -9.98 14.85
N MET A 153 -4.98 -10.53 13.69
CA MET A 153 -5.27 -9.73 12.51
C MET A 153 -6.43 -8.76 12.75
N ASN A 154 -7.49 -9.22 13.41
CA ASN A 154 -8.65 -8.41 13.79
C ASN A 154 -8.29 -7.36 14.84
N ARG A 155 -7.46 -7.70 15.81
CA ARG A 155 -6.97 -6.74 16.82
C ARG A 155 -6.13 -5.63 16.18
N ILE A 156 -5.28 -5.93 15.21
CA ILE A 156 -4.54 -4.90 14.47
C ILE A 156 -5.52 -4.03 13.66
N ALA A 157 -6.62 -4.59 13.16
CA ALA A 157 -7.62 -3.80 12.44
C ALA A 157 -8.27 -2.72 13.32
N THR A 158 -8.35 -2.90 14.64
CA THR A 158 -8.88 -1.88 15.57
C THR A 158 -8.00 -0.64 15.72
N LEU A 159 -6.78 -0.66 15.20
CA LEU A 159 -5.87 0.49 15.25
C LEU A 159 -6.15 1.55 14.17
N ASP A 160 -7.09 1.28 13.26
CA ASP A 160 -7.41 2.21 12.17
C ASP A 160 -8.02 3.52 12.70
N GLU A 161 -7.46 4.63 12.28
CA GLU A 161 -7.89 5.98 12.65
C GLU A 161 -7.96 6.92 11.45
N ASP A 162 -7.81 6.35 10.24
CA ASP A 162 -7.58 7.11 8.98
C ASP A 162 -6.45 8.15 9.11
N TYR A 163 -5.44 7.85 9.92
CA TYR A 163 -4.30 8.74 10.16
C TYR A 163 -3.40 8.79 8.93
N LYS A 164 -3.26 9.97 8.34
CA LYS A 164 -2.32 10.25 7.22
C LYS A 164 -1.05 10.89 7.73
N PHE A 165 0.07 10.30 7.39
CA PHE A 165 1.39 10.87 7.63
C PHE A 165 1.78 11.87 6.52
N ILE A 166 1.42 11.60 5.27
CA ILE A 166 1.72 12.46 4.12
C ILE A 166 0.45 13.20 3.68
N PRO A 167 0.37 14.53 3.90
CA PRO A 167 -0.78 15.33 3.49
C PRO A 167 -0.90 15.43 1.96
N GLU A 168 -2.03 15.03 1.42
CA GLU A 168 -2.31 15.04 -0.03
C GLU A 168 -2.30 16.44 -0.62
N SER A 169 -2.82 17.41 0.13
CA SER A 169 -2.93 18.81 -0.32
C SER A 169 -1.60 19.46 -0.69
N LEU A 170 -0.48 18.95 -0.15
CA LEU A 170 0.86 19.44 -0.47
C LEU A 170 1.42 18.84 -1.77
N HIS A 171 0.93 17.67 -2.18
CA HIS A 171 1.52 16.90 -3.28
C HIS A 171 0.61 16.83 -4.51
N CYS A 172 -0.68 17.04 -4.35
CA CYS A 172 -1.65 17.03 -5.44
C CYS A 172 -2.77 18.05 -5.16
N PRO A 173 -2.59 19.32 -5.48
CA PRO A 173 -3.65 20.31 -5.39
C PRO A 173 -4.87 19.90 -6.21
N GLY A 174 -6.07 19.98 -5.61
CA GLY A 174 -7.32 19.58 -6.25
C GLY A 174 -7.67 18.08 -6.12
N TYR A 175 -6.87 17.36 -5.38
CA TYR A 175 -7.07 15.91 -5.10
C TYR A 175 -8.38 15.58 -4.38
#